data_0aa4422238a5ca6ef9d10af75d21c7a5
#
_entry.id   0aa4422238a5ca6ef9d10af75d21c7a5
#
_cell.length_a   1.000
_cell.length_b   1.000
_cell.length_c   1.000
_cell.angle_alpha   90.00
_cell.angle_beta   90.00
_cell.angle_gamma   90.00
#
_symmetry.space_group_name_H-M   'P 1'
#
loop_
_entity.id
_entity.type
_entity.pdbx_description
1 polymer ?
#
loop_
_entity_poly.entity_id
_entity_poly.type
_entity_poly.pdbx_seq_one_letter_code
_entity_poly.pdbx_strand_id
1 'polypeptide(L)'
;AATCGIHVSQGDSVTVVSVGHGVFTHNEQLHEELMKPADQRDSSVIRQSPDQYAKLKIDELRSACAVFGITDVRIIGTTEPFRIYQSPELITKLRDVILEIRPQILITQSPYAPTRHGLQNNSLDDHTEVAHATLEARNLASTPIYGSNIQPHKIAATYFPGVYFEKDQFDFYVDATNWFEKRVEAENAFKSQGHTEEFSRRRIELTLGDTGWFSGTMYAESFVREKAEVVSKITISEHTLKRSKEPPSTHMRRISGLEH
;
A
#
# COMPACT_ATOMS: atom_id res chain seq x y z
N ALA A 1 -1.11 -1.63 4.90
CA ALA A 1 -2.35 -0.95 5.31
C ALA A 1 -2.52 -0.99 6.83
N ALA A 2 -2.41 -2.14 7.48
CA ALA A 2 -2.48 -2.23 8.95
C ALA A 2 -1.41 -1.35 9.62
N THR A 3 -0.20 -1.32 9.09
CA THR A 3 0.89 -0.45 9.56
C THR A 3 0.47 1.02 9.63
N CYS A 4 -0.21 1.54 8.60
CA CYS A 4 -0.72 2.91 8.61
C CYS A 4 -1.76 3.12 9.73
N GLY A 5 -2.65 2.16 9.96
CA GLY A 5 -3.61 2.19 11.06
C GLY A 5 -2.94 2.16 12.44
N ILE A 6 -1.86 1.38 12.59
CA ILE A 6 -1.06 1.35 13.82
C ILE A 6 -0.48 2.75 14.10
N HIS A 7 0.12 3.39 13.09
CA HIS A 7 0.63 4.77 13.23
C HIS A 7 -0.46 5.75 13.65
N VAL A 8 -1.62 5.72 12.98
CA VAL A 8 -2.75 6.60 13.36
C VAL A 8 -3.18 6.35 14.82
N SER A 9 -3.24 5.10 15.26
CA SER A 9 -3.64 4.76 16.64
C SER A 9 -2.63 5.23 17.69
N GLN A 10 -1.39 5.49 17.29
CA GLN A 10 -0.32 6.03 18.13
C GLN A 10 -0.24 7.56 18.07
N GLY A 11 -1.09 8.20 17.28
CA GLY A 11 -1.15 9.66 17.17
C GLY A 11 -0.35 10.24 16.01
N ASP A 12 0.21 9.40 15.14
CA ASP A 12 0.90 9.85 13.95
C ASP A 12 -0.08 10.31 12.88
N SER A 13 0.32 11.32 12.09
CA SER A 13 -0.44 11.76 10.92
C SER A 13 -0.09 10.88 9.72
N VAL A 14 -1.11 10.34 9.06
CA VAL A 14 -0.96 9.53 7.85
C VAL A 14 -1.74 10.16 6.70
N THR A 15 -1.04 10.43 5.59
CA THR A 15 -1.66 10.87 4.33
C THR A 15 -1.53 9.77 3.29
N VAL A 16 -2.63 9.44 2.64
CA VAL A 16 -2.66 8.52 1.49
C VAL A 16 -2.79 9.34 0.22
N VAL A 17 -1.92 9.07 -0.76
CA VAL A 17 -1.95 9.74 -2.06
C VAL A 17 -2.22 8.71 -3.15
N SER A 18 -3.34 8.87 -3.86
CA SER A 18 -3.68 8.07 -5.03
C SER A 18 -3.22 8.79 -6.29
N VAL A 19 -2.38 8.11 -7.07
CA VAL A 19 -1.78 8.66 -8.29
C VAL A 19 -2.48 8.17 -9.53
N GLY A 20 -2.93 6.92 -9.55
CA GLY A 20 -3.75 6.36 -10.62
C GLY A 20 -5.11 5.91 -10.08
N HIS A 21 -6.16 5.97 -10.91
CA HIS A 21 -7.49 5.50 -10.51
C HIS A 21 -7.71 4.00 -10.78
N GLY A 22 -6.81 3.36 -11.54
CA GLY A 22 -6.90 1.93 -11.86
C GLY A 22 -8.14 1.53 -12.66
N VAL A 23 -8.70 2.45 -13.47
CA VAL A 23 -9.98 2.26 -14.18
C VAL A 23 -9.86 1.25 -15.31
N PHE A 24 -8.67 1.16 -15.89
CA PHE A 24 -8.42 0.30 -17.05
C PHE A 24 -7.76 -1.02 -16.69
N THR A 25 -7.21 -1.14 -15.49
CA THR A 25 -6.48 -2.34 -15.05
C THR A 25 -7.31 -3.24 -14.13
N HIS A 26 -8.32 -2.70 -13.46
CA HIS A 26 -9.12 -3.41 -12.44
C HIS A 26 -10.61 -3.04 -12.53
N ASN A 27 -11.19 -3.16 -13.73
CA ASN A 27 -12.63 -3.03 -13.92
C ASN A 27 -13.25 -4.43 -14.15
N GLU A 28 -13.33 -5.19 -13.06
CA GLU A 28 -13.81 -6.56 -13.08
C GLU A 28 -15.27 -6.65 -13.54
N GLN A 29 -16.11 -5.70 -13.12
CA GLN A 29 -17.51 -5.67 -13.52
C GLN A 29 -17.66 -5.54 -15.03
N LEU A 30 -16.94 -4.60 -15.66
CA LEU A 30 -16.98 -4.45 -17.11
C LEU A 30 -16.41 -5.69 -17.82
N HIS A 31 -15.32 -6.26 -17.27
CA HIS A 31 -14.72 -7.47 -17.83
C HIS A 31 -15.71 -8.64 -17.81
N GLU A 32 -16.36 -8.89 -16.68
CA GLU A 32 -17.38 -9.94 -16.57
C GLU A 32 -18.55 -9.74 -17.54
N GLU A 33 -19.03 -8.48 -17.65
CA GLU A 33 -20.13 -8.18 -18.60
C GLU A 33 -19.71 -8.41 -20.06
N LEU A 34 -18.47 -8.05 -20.42
CA LEU A 34 -17.97 -8.26 -21.78
C LEU A 34 -17.76 -9.74 -22.13
N MET A 35 -17.55 -10.60 -21.13
CA MET A 35 -17.46 -12.06 -21.32
C MET A 35 -18.83 -12.72 -21.57
N LYS A 36 -19.95 -12.07 -21.21
CA LYS A 36 -21.30 -12.59 -21.48
C LYS A 36 -21.68 -12.44 -22.96
N PRO A 37 -22.60 -13.29 -23.48
CA PRO A 37 -23.26 -13.04 -24.77
C PRO A 37 -23.86 -11.63 -24.81
N ALA A 38 -23.85 -11.00 -25.99
CA ALA A 38 -24.22 -9.58 -26.13
C ALA A 38 -25.68 -9.28 -25.67
N ASP A 39 -26.59 -10.24 -25.82
CA ASP A 39 -27.99 -10.15 -25.41
C ASP A 39 -28.22 -10.32 -23.89
N GLN A 40 -27.21 -10.77 -23.15
CA GLN A 40 -27.24 -10.96 -21.69
C GLN A 40 -26.45 -9.90 -20.90
N ARG A 41 -25.86 -8.94 -21.60
CA ARG A 41 -25.04 -7.89 -20.99
C ARG A 41 -25.87 -6.82 -20.32
N ASP A 42 -25.46 -6.43 -19.11
CA ASP A 42 -26.03 -5.26 -18.45
C ASP A 42 -25.55 -3.98 -19.14
N SER A 43 -26.50 -3.32 -19.79
CA SER A 43 -26.22 -2.08 -20.52
C SER A 43 -25.81 -0.93 -19.62
N SER A 44 -26.12 -0.95 -18.33
CA SER A 44 -25.71 0.09 -17.37
C SER A 44 -24.21 0.00 -17.08
N VAL A 45 -23.67 -1.21 -16.94
CA VAL A 45 -22.24 -1.44 -16.75
C VAL A 45 -21.47 -1.11 -18.04
N ILE A 46 -21.96 -1.55 -19.20
CA ILE A 46 -21.32 -1.30 -20.50
C ILE A 46 -21.23 0.21 -20.83
N ARG A 47 -22.22 0.99 -20.39
CA ARG A 47 -22.26 2.45 -20.66
C ARG A 47 -21.60 3.30 -19.57
N GLN A 48 -21.11 2.69 -18.50
CA GLN A 48 -20.43 3.41 -17.44
C GLN A 48 -19.18 4.10 -17.99
N SER A 49 -19.09 5.41 -17.77
CA SER A 49 -17.89 6.14 -18.21
C SER A 49 -16.69 5.86 -17.29
N PRO A 50 -15.46 6.02 -17.81
CA PRO A 50 -14.25 5.92 -16.97
C PRO A 50 -14.30 6.82 -15.73
N ASP A 51 -14.84 8.04 -15.84
CA ASP A 51 -14.94 8.97 -14.71
C ASP A 51 -15.97 8.52 -13.67
N GLN A 52 -17.08 7.93 -14.07
CA GLN A 52 -18.04 7.35 -13.14
C GLN A 52 -17.42 6.19 -12.36
N TYR A 53 -16.67 5.33 -13.04
CA TYR A 53 -15.99 4.22 -12.39
C TYR A 53 -14.83 4.69 -11.50
N ALA A 54 -14.07 5.71 -11.94
CA ALA A 54 -13.02 6.34 -11.14
C ALA A 54 -13.58 6.89 -9.82
N LYS A 55 -14.74 7.57 -9.87
CA LYS A 55 -15.40 8.07 -8.66
C LYS A 55 -15.74 6.95 -7.69
N LEU A 56 -16.30 5.85 -8.19
CA LEU A 56 -16.60 4.67 -7.36
C LEU A 56 -15.34 4.15 -6.67
N LYS A 57 -14.24 3.97 -7.40
CA LYS A 57 -12.96 3.49 -6.85
C LYS A 57 -12.37 4.46 -5.82
N ILE A 58 -12.51 5.76 -6.03
CA ILE A 58 -12.07 6.78 -5.07
C ILE A 58 -12.88 6.68 -3.76
N ASP A 59 -14.19 6.49 -3.86
CA ASP A 59 -15.06 6.36 -2.69
C ASP A 59 -14.74 5.05 -1.93
N GLU A 60 -14.46 3.96 -2.63
CA GLU A 60 -13.99 2.70 -2.03
C GLU A 60 -12.64 2.87 -1.32
N LEU A 61 -11.67 3.57 -1.95
CA LEU A 61 -10.38 3.86 -1.33
C LEU A 61 -10.54 4.69 -0.03
N ARG A 62 -11.38 5.73 -0.06
CA ARG A 62 -11.67 6.54 1.12
C ARG A 62 -12.32 5.71 2.23
N SER A 63 -13.24 4.83 1.87
CA SER A 63 -13.89 3.92 2.82
C SER A 63 -12.87 2.97 3.45
N ALA A 64 -11.99 2.38 2.67
CA ALA A 64 -10.92 1.51 3.15
C ALA A 64 -9.93 2.26 4.06
N CYS A 65 -9.58 3.51 3.73
CA CYS A 65 -8.73 4.36 4.56
C CYS A 65 -9.40 4.71 5.90
N ALA A 66 -10.71 5.02 5.88
CA ALA A 66 -11.48 5.36 7.07
C ALA A 66 -11.50 4.23 8.13
N VAL A 67 -11.47 2.96 7.72
CA VAL A 67 -11.36 1.80 8.63
C VAL A 67 -10.12 1.92 9.53
N PHE A 68 -9.04 2.50 9.02
CA PHE A 68 -7.79 2.72 9.75
C PHE A 68 -7.71 4.09 10.44
N GLY A 69 -8.78 4.90 10.37
CA GLY A 69 -8.79 6.26 10.91
C GLY A 69 -8.01 7.27 10.05
N ILE A 70 -7.67 6.92 8.81
CA ILE A 70 -6.98 7.81 7.89
C ILE A 70 -8.00 8.71 7.21
N THR A 71 -7.90 10.02 7.43
CA THR A 71 -8.83 11.02 6.90
C THR A 71 -8.23 11.86 5.76
N ASP A 72 -6.90 12.00 5.70
CA ASP A 72 -6.22 12.72 4.61
C ASP A 72 -5.95 11.76 3.44
N VAL A 73 -6.88 11.74 2.49
CA VAL A 73 -6.79 10.93 1.25
C VAL A 73 -6.82 11.87 0.05
N ARG A 74 -5.68 12.03 -0.60
CA ARG A 74 -5.48 12.94 -1.72
C ARG A 74 -5.49 12.19 -3.03
N ILE A 75 -6.27 12.72 -3.98
CA ILE A 75 -6.39 12.16 -5.32
C ILE A 75 -5.75 13.16 -6.27
N ILE A 76 -4.59 12.82 -6.80
CA ILE A 76 -3.81 13.70 -7.69
C ILE A 76 -3.67 13.14 -9.10
N GLY A 77 -4.10 11.91 -9.30
CA GLY A 77 -4.00 11.21 -10.57
C GLY A 77 -5.10 11.56 -11.57
N THR A 78 -5.06 10.86 -12.67
CA THR A 78 -6.01 10.97 -13.78
C THR A 78 -6.69 9.62 -14.06
N THR A 79 -7.78 9.66 -14.82
CA THR A 79 -8.43 8.45 -15.34
C THR A 79 -7.69 7.84 -16.52
N GLU A 80 -6.75 8.59 -17.12
CA GLU A 80 -5.98 8.13 -18.28
C GLU A 80 -5.08 6.93 -17.90
N PRO A 81 -5.01 5.95 -18.79
CA PRO A 81 -4.03 4.89 -18.59
C PRO A 81 -2.65 5.47 -18.87
N PHE A 82 -1.81 5.62 -17.98
CA PHE A 82 -0.57 5.29 -18.25
C PHE A 82 0.65 5.95 -18.48
N ARG A 83 1.69 5.93 -18.09
CA ARG A 83 3.01 6.49 -18.07
C ARG A 83 3.06 7.68 -17.13
N ILE A 84 2.56 7.43 -15.94
CA ILE A 84 2.62 8.33 -14.78
C ILE A 84 4.05 8.84 -14.59
N TYR A 85 5.02 7.97 -14.71
CA TYR A 85 6.45 8.29 -14.65
C TYR A 85 6.88 9.35 -15.68
N GLN A 86 6.30 9.35 -16.87
CA GLN A 86 6.63 10.29 -17.94
C GLN A 86 5.82 11.59 -17.89
N SER A 87 5.07 11.84 -16.81
CA SER A 87 4.30 13.06 -16.61
C SER A 87 5.01 14.02 -15.65
N PRO A 88 5.76 15.03 -16.16
CA PRO A 88 6.42 16.03 -15.31
C PRO A 88 5.44 16.81 -14.42
N GLU A 89 4.21 17.02 -14.91
CA GLU A 89 3.17 17.68 -14.13
C GLU A 89 2.78 16.88 -12.90
N LEU A 90 2.60 15.58 -13.05
CA LEU A 90 2.23 14.69 -11.95
C LEU A 90 3.36 14.55 -10.92
N ILE A 91 4.61 14.45 -11.38
CA ILE A 91 5.78 14.44 -10.52
C ILE A 91 5.87 15.76 -9.73
N THR A 92 5.56 16.90 -10.37
CA THR A 92 5.48 18.20 -9.71
C THR A 92 4.40 18.25 -8.64
N LYS A 93 3.20 17.73 -8.92
CA LYS A 93 2.11 17.63 -7.93
C LYS A 93 2.51 16.75 -6.74
N LEU A 94 3.15 15.61 -6.98
CA LEU A 94 3.68 14.75 -5.92
C LEU A 94 4.72 15.45 -5.06
N ARG A 95 5.67 16.16 -5.69
CA ARG A 95 6.65 16.99 -4.98
C ARG A 95 5.97 18.03 -4.08
N ASP A 96 4.98 18.72 -4.61
CA ASP A 96 4.29 19.78 -3.87
C ASP A 96 3.52 19.22 -2.67
N VAL A 97 2.92 18.04 -2.80
CA VAL A 97 2.32 17.30 -1.67
C VAL A 97 3.38 16.95 -0.62
N ILE A 98 4.56 16.48 -1.02
CA ILE A 98 5.66 16.18 -0.09
C ILE A 98 6.12 17.45 0.63
N LEU A 99 6.25 18.56 -0.07
CA LEU A 99 6.67 19.85 0.51
C LEU A 99 5.62 20.43 1.47
N GLU A 100 4.35 20.21 1.21
CA GLU A 100 3.24 20.65 2.07
C GLU A 100 3.18 19.80 3.35
N ILE A 101 3.16 18.47 3.22
CA ILE A 101 2.99 17.53 4.34
C ILE A 101 4.26 17.41 5.17
N ARG A 102 5.42 17.48 4.52
CA ARG A 102 6.76 17.30 5.12
C ARG A 102 6.89 15.98 5.89
N PRO A 103 6.60 14.83 5.27
CA PRO A 103 6.57 13.55 5.95
C PRO A 103 7.98 13.10 6.36
N GLN A 104 8.10 12.47 7.52
CA GLN A 104 9.36 11.83 7.95
C GLN A 104 9.55 10.48 7.27
N ILE A 105 8.45 9.76 7.02
CA ILE A 105 8.44 8.43 6.42
C ILE A 105 7.66 8.48 5.10
N LEU A 106 8.21 7.83 4.08
CA LEU A 106 7.55 7.55 2.82
C LEU A 106 7.37 6.02 2.68
N ILE A 107 6.15 5.59 2.39
CA ILE A 107 5.86 4.21 1.99
C ILE A 107 5.36 4.25 0.55
N THR A 108 6.07 3.59 -0.34
CA THR A 108 5.70 3.49 -1.76
C THR A 108 6.14 2.14 -2.33
N GLN A 109 5.64 1.78 -3.51
CA GLN A 109 6.11 0.58 -4.21
C GLN A 109 7.60 0.69 -4.54
N SER A 110 8.27 -0.45 -4.68
CA SER A 110 9.65 -0.47 -5.16
C SER A 110 9.68 -0.40 -6.69
N PRO A 111 10.48 0.50 -7.28
CA PRO A 111 10.69 0.50 -8.72
C PRO A 111 11.62 -0.63 -9.19
N TYR A 112 12.28 -1.32 -8.25
CA TYR A 112 13.32 -2.32 -8.54
C TYR A 112 12.88 -3.76 -8.24
N ALA A 113 11.73 -3.94 -7.62
CA ALA A 113 11.25 -5.28 -7.31
C ALA A 113 10.79 -5.99 -8.60
N PRO A 114 11.16 -7.26 -8.80
CA PRO A 114 10.49 -8.09 -9.79
C PRO A 114 9.01 -8.14 -9.43
N THR A 115 8.16 -8.05 -10.44
CA THR A 115 6.73 -8.15 -10.18
C THR A 115 6.40 -9.53 -9.62
N ARG A 116 5.42 -9.61 -8.73
CA ARG A 116 4.93 -10.86 -8.10
C ARG A 116 4.57 -11.95 -9.11
N HIS A 117 4.48 -11.63 -10.38
CA HIS A 117 4.14 -12.55 -11.46
C HIS A 117 5.36 -13.23 -12.11
N GLY A 118 6.54 -13.11 -11.51
CA GLY A 118 7.73 -13.88 -11.87
C GLY A 118 8.36 -13.55 -13.22
N LEU A 119 7.83 -12.59 -13.93
CA LEU A 119 8.40 -12.11 -15.17
C LEU A 119 9.09 -10.78 -14.88
N GLN A 120 10.35 -10.67 -15.26
CA GLN A 120 10.95 -9.35 -15.42
C GLN A 120 10.07 -8.59 -16.41
N ASN A 121 9.27 -7.70 -15.87
CA ASN A 121 8.31 -7.00 -16.66
C ASN A 121 9.01 -5.90 -17.42
N ASN A 122 9.23 -6.11 -18.69
CA ASN A 122 9.62 -5.05 -19.61
C ASN A 122 8.42 -4.16 -19.96
N SER A 123 7.22 -4.50 -19.51
CA SER A 123 6.04 -3.65 -19.60
C SER A 123 5.92 -2.80 -18.34
N LEU A 124 5.61 -1.55 -18.56
CA LEU A 124 5.32 -0.59 -17.51
C LEU A 124 4.00 -0.98 -16.85
N ASP A 125 4.06 -1.27 -15.56
CA ASP A 125 2.87 -1.40 -14.75
C ASP A 125 2.67 -0.12 -13.92
N ASP A 126 1.44 0.20 -13.57
CA ASP A 126 1.09 1.42 -12.85
C ASP A 126 1.77 1.50 -11.47
N HIS A 127 2.02 0.39 -10.81
CA HIS A 127 2.72 0.35 -9.52
C HIS A 127 4.18 0.79 -9.66
N THR A 128 4.89 0.25 -10.64
CA THR A 128 6.29 0.62 -10.93
C THR A 128 6.39 2.07 -11.39
N GLU A 129 5.47 2.52 -12.24
CA GLU A 129 5.39 3.92 -12.70
C GLU A 129 5.18 4.90 -11.54
N VAL A 130 4.25 4.60 -10.63
CA VAL A 130 4.02 5.41 -9.43
C VAL A 130 5.24 5.42 -8.52
N ALA A 131 5.91 4.29 -8.37
CA ALA A 131 7.13 4.19 -7.58
C ALA A 131 8.23 5.13 -8.11
N HIS A 132 8.51 5.08 -9.42
CA HIS A 132 9.47 5.97 -10.07
C HIS A 132 9.09 7.44 -9.91
N ALA A 133 7.85 7.82 -10.21
CA ALA A 133 7.37 9.19 -10.07
C ALA A 133 7.48 9.70 -8.63
N THR A 134 7.16 8.86 -7.65
CA THR A 134 7.21 9.20 -6.23
C THR A 134 8.66 9.42 -5.76
N LEU A 135 9.60 8.55 -6.16
CA LEU A 135 11.01 8.70 -5.80
C LEU A 135 11.65 9.91 -6.48
N GLU A 136 11.29 10.22 -7.71
CA GLU A 136 11.72 11.44 -8.39
C GLU A 136 11.16 12.69 -7.71
N ALA A 137 9.88 12.72 -7.39
CA ALA A 137 9.23 13.80 -6.65
C ALA A 137 9.89 14.03 -5.27
N ARG A 138 10.22 12.96 -4.54
CA ARG A 138 10.96 13.01 -3.28
C ARG A 138 12.33 13.66 -3.45
N ASN A 139 13.07 13.30 -4.50
CA ASN A 139 14.37 13.88 -4.80
C ASN A 139 14.24 15.38 -5.12
N LEU A 140 13.25 15.75 -5.94
CA LEU A 140 12.97 17.16 -6.24
C LEU A 140 12.55 17.96 -4.99
N ALA A 141 11.77 17.37 -4.09
CA ALA A 141 11.38 18.02 -2.83
C ALA A 141 12.58 18.31 -1.91
N SER A 142 13.66 17.54 -2.03
CA SER A 142 14.88 17.72 -1.25
C SER A 142 15.82 18.79 -1.81
N THR A 143 15.51 19.39 -2.95
CA THR A 143 16.32 20.39 -3.63
C THR A 143 15.67 21.78 -3.60
N PRO A 144 16.44 22.88 -3.63
CA PRO A 144 15.88 24.23 -3.73
C PRO A 144 15.09 24.41 -5.05
N ILE A 145 13.95 25.10 -4.95
CA ILE A 145 13.17 25.52 -6.13
C ILE A 145 13.54 26.97 -6.45
N TYR A 146 14.14 27.21 -7.61
CA TYR A 146 14.54 28.53 -8.04
C TYR A 146 13.32 29.47 -8.15
N GLY A 147 13.46 30.68 -7.62
CA GLY A 147 12.38 31.67 -7.60
C GLY A 147 11.29 31.41 -6.55
N SER A 148 11.49 30.44 -5.65
CA SER A 148 10.56 30.11 -4.56
C SER A 148 11.24 30.27 -3.20
N ASN A 149 10.45 30.66 -2.20
CA ASN A 149 10.85 30.67 -0.78
C ASN A 149 10.50 29.38 -0.03
N ILE A 150 10.03 28.35 -0.75
CA ILE A 150 9.68 27.06 -0.14
C ILE A 150 10.95 26.36 0.33
N GLN A 151 11.02 26.06 1.61
CA GLN A 151 12.13 25.32 2.19
C GLN A 151 12.11 23.87 1.69
N PRO A 152 13.22 23.34 1.16
CA PRO A 152 13.33 21.93 0.77
C PRO A 152 13.01 20.99 1.94
N HIS A 153 12.55 19.81 1.62
CA HIS A 153 12.24 18.77 2.60
C HIS A 153 12.87 17.43 2.21
N LYS A 154 13.65 16.87 3.13
CA LYS A 154 14.26 15.56 2.97
C LYS A 154 13.54 14.53 3.84
N ILE A 155 12.95 13.52 3.22
CA ILE A 155 12.33 12.40 3.91
C ILE A 155 13.41 11.58 4.62
N ALA A 156 13.17 11.23 5.89
CA ALA A 156 14.16 10.55 6.73
C ALA A 156 14.29 9.06 6.35
N ALA A 157 13.17 8.39 6.05
CA ALA A 157 13.19 6.98 5.68
C ALA A 157 12.17 6.66 4.59
N THR A 158 12.54 5.79 3.66
CA THR A 158 11.66 5.25 2.63
C THR A 158 11.57 3.74 2.79
N TYR A 159 10.34 3.22 2.77
CA TYR A 159 10.04 1.81 2.90
C TYR A 159 9.22 1.32 1.72
N PHE A 160 9.48 0.09 1.32
CA PHE A 160 8.76 -0.62 0.27
C PHE A 160 7.97 -1.77 0.89
N PRO A 161 6.66 -1.89 0.63
CA PRO A 161 5.88 -3.05 1.08
C PRO A 161 6.47 -4.34 0.51
N GLY A 162 6.53 -5.38 1.34
CA GLY A 162 7.17 -6.65 0.99
C GLY A 162 6.42 -7.49 -0.04
N VAL A 163 5.24 -7.04 -0.50
CA VAL A 163 4.37 -7.79 -1.41
C VAL A 163 5.03 -8.16 -2.77
N TYR A 164 6.06 -7.43 -3.15
CA TYR A 164 6.80 -7.64 -4.41
C TYR A 164 8.21 -8.20 -4.21
N PHE A 165 8.56 -8.57 -2.99
CA PHE A 165 9.89 -9.06 -2.64
C PHE A 165 9.84 -10.51 -2.20
N GLU A 166 10.97 -11.20 -2.33
CA GLU A 166 11.17 -12.52 -1.74
C GLU A 166 11.40 -12.40 -0.23
N LYS A 167 11.10 -13.46 0.51
CA LYS A 167 11.12 -13.43 1.98
C LYS A 167 12.50 -13.16 2.59
N ASP A 168 13.55 -13.52 1.90
CA ASP A 168 14.95 -13.27 2.29
C ASP A 168 15.38 -11.81 2.10
N GLN A 169 14.55 -11.01 1.43
CA GLN A 169 14.80 -9.59 1.20
C GLN A 169 14.13 -8.68 2.24
N PHE A 170 13.31 -9.23 3.12
CA PHE A 170 12.60 -8.41 4.12
C PHE A 170 13.53 -7.95 5.23
N ASP A 171 13.56 -6.65 5.49
CA ASP A 171 14.35 -6.06 6.57
C ASP A 171 13.66 -6.17 7.93
N PHE A 172 12.32 -6.05 7.95
CA PHE A 172 11.54 -6.17 9.18
C PHE A 172 10.07 -6.46 8.91
N TYR A 173 9.38 -6.83 9.99
CA TYR A 173 7.96 -7.12 10.00
C TYR A 173 7.24 -6.21 11.00
N VAL A 174 6.03 -5.82 10.68
CA VAL A 174 5.11 -5.13 11.59
C VAL A 174 4.03 -6.12 12.01
N ASP A 175 3.91 -6.36 13.30
CA ASP A 175 2.87 -7.23 13.86
C ASP A 175 1.48 -6.61 13.63
N ALA A 176 0.68 -7.26 12.80
CA ALA A 176 -0.65 -6.84 12.41
C ALA A 176 -1.76 -7.70 13.05
N THR A 177 -1.41 -8.56 14.02
CA THR A 177 -2.34 -9.52 14.62
C THR A 177 -3.62 -8.86 15.10
N ASN A 178 -3.52 -7.77 15.86
CA ASN A 178 -4.67 -7.04 16.39
C ASN A 178 -5.41 -6.18 15.33
N TRP A 179 -4.92 -6.17 14.11
CA TRP A 179 -5.46 -5.39 13.00
C TRP A 179 -6.09 -6.24 11.89
N PHE A 180 -6.14 -7.55 12.10
CA PHE A 180 -6.66 -8.49 11.12
C PHE A 180 -8.08 -8.17 10.67
N GLU A 181 -9.02 -8.00 11.60
CA GLU A 181 -10.43 -7.71 11.27
C GLU A 181 -10.59 -6.38 10.52
N LYS A 182 -9.88 -5.33 10.96
CA LYS A 182 -9.87 -4.06 10.23
C LYS A 182 -9.24 -4.19 8.82
N ARG A 183 -8.25 -5.06 8.67
CA ARG A 183 -7.66 -5.31 7.37
C ARG A 183 -8.62 -6.05 6.43
N VAL A 184 -9.41 -6.97 6.96
CA VAL A 184 -10.50 -7.65 6.24
C VAL A 184 -11.57 -6.65 5.83
N GLU A 185 -12.02 -5.80 6.75
CA GLU A 185 -13.02 -4.77 6.50
C GLU A 185 -12.57 -3.79 5.40
N ALA A 186 -11.33 -3.32 5.47
CA ALA A 186 -10.77 -2.43 4.46
C ALA A 186 -10.65 -3.10 3.09
N GLU A 187 -10.29 -4.39 3.04
CA GLU A 187 -10.24 -5.16 1.79
C GLU A 187 -11.63 -5.33 1.18
N ASN A 188 -12.63 -5.56 2.03
CA ASN A 188 -14.02 -5.72 1.63
C ASN A 188 -14.67 -4.42 1.09
N ALA A 189 -14.03 -3.26 1.28
CA ALA A 189 -14.50 -2.00 0.72
C ALA A 189 -14.42 -1.95 -0.82
N PHE A 190 -13.54 -2.75 -1.45
CA PHE A 190 -13.32 -2.73 -2.90
C PHE A 190 -14.30 -3.62 -3.68
N LYS A 191 -15.59 -3.32 -3.56
CA LYS A 191 -16.69 -4.07 -4.19
C LYS A 191 -16.64 -4.05 -5.71
N SER A 192 -16.23 -2.93 -6.31
CA SER A 192 -16.08 -2.79 -7.76
C SER A 192 -15.03 -3.72 -8.36
N GLN A 193 -14.12 -4.24 -7.51
CA GLN A 193 -13.11 -5.23 -7.88
C GLN A 193 -13.55 -6.67 -7.57
N GLY A 194 -14.84 -6.91 -7.34
CA GLY A 194 -15.40 -8.24 -7.07
C GLY A 194 -15.12 -8.75 -5.65
N HIS A 195 -14.63 -7.91 -4.73
CA HIS A 195 -14.33 -8.35 -3.38
C HIS A 195 -15.60 -8.62 -2.58
N THR A 196 -15.78 -9.87 -2.17
CA THR A 196 -16.80 -10.31 -1.20
C THR A 196 -16.17 -10.39 0.19
N GLU A 197 -16.98 -10.49 1.23
CA GLU A 197 -16.49 -10.65 2.60
C GLU A 197 -15.67 -11.95 2.76
N GLU A 198 -16.13 -13.05 2.17
CA GLU A 198 -15.43 -14.33 2.21
C GLU A 198 -14.09 -14.28 1.48
N PHE A 199 -14.08 -13.70 0.29
CA PHE A 199 -12.84 -13.48 -0.47
C PHE A 199 -11.86 -12.61 0.32
N SER A 200 -12.33 -11.47 0.85
CA SER A 200 -11.52 -10.52 1.59
C SER A 200 -10.89 -11.18 2.82
N ARG A 201 -11.69 -11.89 3.62
CA ARG A 201 -11.20 -12.62 4.79
C ARG A 201 -10.16 -13.66 4.39
N ARG A 202 -10.46 -14.49 3.41
CA ARG A 202 -9.54 -15.55 2.97
C ARG A 202 -8.24 -15.01 2.40
N ARG A 203 -8.32 -13.95 1.61
CA ARG A 203 -7.13 -13.29 1.05
C ARG A 203 -6.24 -12.74 2.14
N ILE A 204 -6.82 -12.00 3.10
CA ILE A 204 -6.04 -11.38 4.19
C ILE A 204 -5.48 -12.44 5.14
N GLU A 205 -6.26 -13.47 5.47
CA GLU A 205 -5.79 -14.61 6.27
C GLU A 205 -4.55 -15.28 5.65
N LEU A 206 -4.59 -15.54 4.36
CA LEU A 206 -3.48 -16.19 3.65
C LEU A 206 -2.26 -15.26 3.55
N THR A 207 -2.44 -14.00 3.17
CA THR A 207 -1.32 -13.11 2.88
C THR A 207 -0.63 -12.60 4.15
N LEU A 208 -1.39 -12.20 5.17
CA LEU A 208 -0.82 -11.76 6.43
C LEU A 208 -0.39 -12.96 7.29
N GLY A 209 -1.08 -14.10 7.20
CA GLY A 209 -0.74 -15.31 7.93
C GLY A 209 0.57 -15.94 7.47
N ASP A 210 0.81 -16.00 6.15
CA ASP A 210 2.09 -16.45 5.60
C ASP A 210 3.25 -15.56 6.08
N THR A 211 3.08 -14.25 6.03
CA THR A 211 4.06 -13.29 6.54
C THR A 211 4.23 -13.39 8.07
N GLY A 212 3.13 -13.58 8.78
CA GLY A 212 3.09 -13.77 10.22
C GLY A 212 3.85 -15.02 10.66
N TRP A 213 3.64 -16.16 9.99
CA TRP A 213 4.34 -17.40 10.27
C TRP A 213 5.86 -17.22 10.22
N PHE A 214 6.39 -16.56 9.19
CA PHE A 214 7.83 -16.32 9.06
C PHE A 214 8.37 -15.31 10.09
N SER A 215 7.56 -14.33 10.49
CA SER A 215 7.95 -13.37 11.52
C SER A 215 7.77 -13.88 12.95
N GLY A 216 7.12 -15.05 13.13
CA GLY A 216 6.73 -15.59 14.43
C GLY A 216 5.61 -14.79 15.09
N THR A 217 4.69 -14.19 14.32
CA THR A 217 3.40 -13.62 14.76
C THR A 217 2.27 -14.39 14.12
N MET A 218 1.02 -14.13 14.51
CA MET A 218 -0.13 -14.68 13.79
C MET A 218 -0.30 -14.02 12.42
N TYR A 219 -0.24 -12.70 12.40
CA TYR A 219 -0.38 -11.87 11.19
C TYR A 219 0.68 -10.77 11.17
N ALA A 220 1.28 -10.52 10.01
CA ALA A 220 2.26 -9.45 9.86
C ALA A 220 2.22 -8.79 8.48
N GLU A 221 2.69 -7.55 8.40
CA GLU A 221 3.09 -6.88 7.16
C GLU A 221 4.62 -6.80 7.11
N SER A 222 5.22 -7.08 5.95
CA SER A 222 6.67 -7.06 5.74
C SER A 222 7.10 -5.82 4.95
N PHE A 223 8.32 -5.37 5.20
CA PHE A 223 8.89 -4.19 4.57
C PHE A 223 10.36 -4.39 4.21
N VAL A 224 10.74 -3.73 3.13
CA VAL A 224 12.13 -3.53 2.72
C VAL A 224 12.47 -2.05 2.89
N ARG A 225 13.63 -1.73 3.44
CA ARG A 225 14.13 -0.35 3.55
C ARG A 225 14.91 0.01 2.30
N GLU A 226 14.75 1.22 1.82
CA GLU A 226 15.59 1.72 0.72
C GLU A 226 17.07 1.76 1.12
N LYS A 227 17.35 2.08 2.36
CA LYS A 227 18.71 2.17 2.90
C LYS A 227 18.79 1.53 4.27
N ALA A 228 19.90 0.87 4.53
CA ALA A 228 20.21 0.35 5.86
C ALA A 228 20.21 1.47 6.91
N GLU A 229 19.76 1.16 8.11
CA GLU A 229 19.76 2.08 9.23
C GLU A 229 21.16 2.23 9.80
N VAL A 230 21.54 3.46 10.09
CA VAL A 230 22.74 3.76 10.87
C VAL A 230 22.34 4.01 12.31
N VAL A 231 22.79 3.13 13.20
CA VAL A 231 22.48 3.21 14.64
C VAL A 231 23.73 3.50 15.44
N SER A 232 23.60 4.20 16.58
CA SER A 232 24.71 4.48 17.49
C SER A 232 25.18 3.28 18.30
N LYS A 233 24.30 2.29 18.44
CA LYS A 233 24.57 1.00 19.14
C LYS A 233 23.62 -0.08 18.59
N ILE A 234 23.98 -1.34 18.76
CA ILE A 234 23.07 -2.44 18.44
C ILE A 234 21.83 -2.34 19.34
N THR A 235 20.67 -2.28 18.72
CA THR A 235 19.37 -2.17 19.39
C THR A 235 18.61 -3.48 19.32
N ILE A 236 17.78 -3.74 20.33
CA ILE A 236 16.86 -4.88 20.38
C ILE A 236 15.47 -4.28 20.61
N SER A 237 14.49 -4.65 19.78
CA SER A 237 13.11 -4.20 19.95
C SER A 237 12.49 -4.80 21.22
N GLU A 238 11.54 -4.10 21.82
CA GLU A 238 10.76 -4.60 22.96
C GLU A 238 10.06 -5.91 22.62
N HIS A 239 9.57 -6.02 21.38
CA HIS A 239 8.96 -7.21 20.86
C HIS A 239 9.93 -8.41 20.89
N THR A 240 11.17 -8.26 20.41
CA THR A 240 12.20 -9.30 20.45
C THR A 240 12.55 -9.67 21.89
N LEU A 241 12.69 -8.67 22.79
CA LEU A 241 12.97 -8.92 24.21
C LEU A 241 11.85 -9.69 24.90
N LYS A 242 10.59 -9.36 24.63
CA LYS A 242 9.43 -10.07 25.15
C LYS A 242 9.45 -11.54 24.69
N ARG A 243 9.67 -11.76 23.41
CA ARG A 243 9.66 -13.11 22.82
C ARG A 243 10.83 -13.98 23.26
N SER A 244 12.00 -13.41 23.52
CA SER A 244 13.15 -14.17 24.00
C SER A 244 12.93 -14.86 25.36
N LYS A 245 11.90 -14.42 26.10
CA LYS A 245 11.49 -14.95 27.39
C LYS A 245 10.27 -15.89 27.31
N GLU A 246 9.72 -16.06 26.12
CA GLU A 246 8.50 -16.81 25.91
C GLU A 246 8.76 -18.32 25.90
N PRO A 247 7.98 -19.14 26.64
CA PRO A 247 8.08 -20.58 26.54
C PRO A 247 7.71 -21.11 25.16
N PRO A 248 8.32 -22.21 24.68
CA PRO A 248 8.00 -22.75 23.33
C PRO A 248 6.52 -23.05 23.09
N SER A 249 5.81 -23.53 24.13
CA SER A 249 4.36 -23.79 24.04
C SER A 249 3.55 -22.51 23.82
N THR A 250 3.91 -21.41 24.46
CA THR A 250 3.28 -20.10 24.30
C THR A 250 3.55 -19.58 22.89
N HIS A 251 4.80 -19.70 22.41
CA HIS A 251 5.13 -19.33 21.03
C HIS A 251 4.24 -20.04 20.01
N MET A 252 4.13 -21.38 20.11
CA MET A 252 3.33 -22.18 19.17
C MET A 252 1.84 -21.80 19.20
N ARG A 253 1.28 -21.54 20.39
CA ARG A 253 -0.13 -21.12 20.52
C ARG A 253 -0.36 -19.77 19.91
N ARG A 254 0.53 -18.81 20.13
CA ARG A 254 0.41 -17.45 19.62
C ARG A 254 0.44 -17.42 18.09
N ILE A 255 1.41 -18.06 17.42
CA ILE A 255 1.50 -18.06 15.96
C ILE A 255 0.36 -18.82 15.27
N SER A 256 -0.31 -19.73 15.99
CA SER A 256 -1.45 -20.50 15.49
C SER A 256 -2.81 -19.87 15.84
N GLY A 257 -2.82 -18.73 16.54
CA GLY A 257 -4.07 -18.09 16.96
C GLY A 257 -4.85 -18.84 18.04
N LEU A 258 -4.20 -19.75 18.77
CA LEU A 258 -4.82 -20.54 19.84
C LEU A 258 -4.66 -19.88 21.23
N GLU A 259 -4.12 -18.68 21.30
CA GLU A 259 -4.12 -17.88 22.53
C GLU A 259 -5.48 -17.16 22.68
N HIS A 260 -6.19 -17.56 23.69
CA HIS A 260 -7.35 -16.86 24.25
C HIS A 260 -7.11 -16.63 25.73
#